data_c2d1dce344f6d6757d47fba146bbffbf
#
_entry.id   c2d1dce344f6d6757d47fba146bbffbf
#
_cell.length_a   1.000
_cell.length_b   1.000
_cell.length_c   1.000
_cell.angle_alpha   90.00
_cell.angle_beta   90.00
_cell.angle_gamma   90.00
#
_symmetry.space_group_name_H-M   'P 1'
#
loop_
_entity.id
_entity.type
_entity.pdbx_description
1 polymer ?
#
loop_
_entity_poly.entity_id
_entity_poly.type
_entity_poly.pdbx_seq_one_letter_code
_entity_poly.pdbx_strand_id
1 'polypeptide(L)'
;MTMKTHLDLEQRKQLHGTAYVEQYLQKSPKRLRDLVDRMNIEITSDIVDFGCGDALIIEYLKDVVNSYQGVDFSPEFIRVANRRKMALHAKNVKFQCESIPDFSRHHKNSFDIGFALDLSEHVYDDEWQNIVTAMHDCLRPGGQFYLHTPNADFLLEKMKQHDFLIKQFPEHISVRNAKSNSHFLSVAGFENIDVKFIPHYNILRGLHPMSKLPLIGKFFQARLFITAKKPIN
;
A
#
# COMPACT_ATOMS: atom_id res chain seq x y z
N MET A 1 21.78 20.32 -0.70
CA MET A 1 21.08 19.00 -0.59
C MET A 1 21.04 18.67 0.89
N THR A 2 19.96 19.04 1.57
CA THR A 2 19.79 18.77 3.01
C THR A 2 19.54 17.28 3.15
N MET A 3 20.47 16.56 3.77
CA MET A 3 20.23 15.18 4.20
C MET A 3 18.98 15.18 5.08
N LYS A 4 17.88 14.58 4.62
CA LYS A 4 16.75 14.31 5.49
C LYS A 4 17.26 13.32 6.55
N THR A 5 17.26 13.73 7.79
CA THR A 5 17.63 12.87 8.92
C THR A 5 16.69 11.67 8.93
N HIS A 6 17.23 10.46 8.99
CA HIS A 6 16.44 9.24 9.11
C HIS A 6 15.59 9.33 10.39
N LEU A 7 14.29 9.29 10.25
CA LEU A 7 13.36 9.25 11.37
C LEU A 7 13.35 7.82 11.94
N ASP A 8 13.52 7.70 13.24
CA ASP A 8 13.35 6.43 13.92
C ASP A 8 11.87 6.00 14.00
N LEU A 9 11.62 4.77 14.46
CA LEU A 9 10.28 4.21 14.51
C LEU A 9 9.32 5.03 15.40
N GLU A 10 9.82 5.55 16.53
CA GLU A 10 8.98 6.34 17.46
C GLU A 10 8.63 7.71 16.86
N GLN A 11 9.57 8.37 16.18
CA GLN A 11 9.30 9.60 15.45
C GLN A 11 8.27 9.39 14.33
N ARG A 12 8.34 8.25 13.63
CA ARG A 12 7.34 7.90 12.62
C ARG A 12 5.97 7.60 13.23
N LYS A 13 5.91 6.92 14.37
CA LYS A 13 4.65 6.73 15.10
C LYS A 13 4.02 8.06 15.48
N GLN A 14 4.81 9.06 15.91
CA GLN A 14 4.30 10.40 16.20
C GLN A 14 3.74 11.10 14.96
N LEU A 15 4.38 10.98 13.79
CA LEU A 15 3.85 11.49 12.52
C LEU A 15 2.51 10.84 12.14
N HIS A 16 2.31 9.57 12.48
CA HIS A 16 1.06 8.83 12.26
C HIS A 16 0.11 8.86 13.47
N GLY A 17 0.25 9.87 14.34
CA GLY A 17 -0.59 10.07 15.51
C GLY A 17 -2.01 10.55 15.20
N THR A 18 -2.75 10.91 16.24
CA THR A 18 -4.21 11.24 16.17
C THR A 18 -4.54 12.27 15.09
N ALA A 19 -3.77 13.36 14.97
CA ALA A 19 -4.02 14.41 13.97
C ALA A 19 -3.89 13.89 12.52
N TYR A 20 -2.90 13.05 12.24
CA TYR A 20 -2.76 12.42 10.93
C TYR A 20 -3.92 11.48 10.62
N VAL A 21 -4.32 10.66 11.60
CA VAL A 21 -5.47 9.74 11.46
C VAL A 21 -6.76 10.51 11.19
N GLU A 22 -7.02 11.60 11.89
CA GLU A 22 -8.21 12.45 11.65
C GLU A 22 -8.23 13.03 10.23
N GLN A 23 -7.08 13.51 9.75
CA GLN A 23 -6.95 14.00 8.38
C GLN A 23 -7.12 12.85 7.35
N TYR A 24 -6.59 11.67 7.66
CA TYR A 24 -6.70 10.49 6.80
C TYR A 24 -8.16 10.03 6.64
N LEU A 25 -8.96 10.07 7.70
CA LEU A 25 -10.37 9.67 7.69
C LEU A 25 -11.26 10.54 6.78
N GLN A 26 -10.80 11.72 6.36
CA GLN A 26 -11.52 12.58 5.40
C GLN A 26 -11.35 12.11 3.94
N LYS A 27 -10.48 11.13 3.65
CA LYS A 27 -10.26 10.65 2.29
C LYS A 27 -11.48 9.89 1.75
N SER A 28 -11.79 10.11 0.47
CA SER A 28 -12.93 9.47 -0.20
C SER A 28 -12.77 7.95 -0.29
N PRO A 29 -13.80 7.16 0.08
CA PRO A 29 -13.78 5.71 -0.04
C PRO A 29 -13.80 5.20 -1.50
N LYS A 30 -14.27 6.02 -2.45
CA LYS A 30 -14.40 5.65 -3.87
C LYS A 30 -13.10 5.11 -4.48
N ARG A 31 -11.95 5.61 -4.02
CA ARG A 31 -10.63 5.16 -4.43
C ARG A 31 -10.41 3.67 -4.15
N LEU A 32 -10.81 3.20 -2.98
CA LEU A 32 -10.59 1.81 -2.56
C LEU A 32 -11.45 0.85 -3.37
N ARG A 33 -12.68 1.25 -3.71
CA ARG A 33 -13.53 0.46 -4.60
C ARG A 33 -12.87 0.26 -5.96
N ASP A 34 -12.35 1.34 -6.58
CA ASP A 34 -11.63 1.27 -7.87
C ASP A 34 -10.39 0.35 -7.80
N LEU A 35 -9.77 0.19 -6.62
CA LEU A 35 -8.66 -0.75 -6.41
C LEU A 35 -9.16 -2.19 -6.26
N VAL A 36 -10.18 -2.42 -5.43
CA VAL A 36 -10.79 -3.75 -5.24
C VAL A 36 -11.28 -4.32 -6.56
N ASP A 37 -11.94 -3.50 -7.39
CA ASP A 37 -12.43 -3.90 -8.72
C ASP A 37 -11.30 -4.34 -9.70
N ARG A 38 -10.03 -4.06 -9.36
CA ARG A 38 -8.84 -4.49 -10.13
C ARG A 38 -8.21 -5.76 -9.59
N MET A 39 -8.59 -6.19 -8.39
CA MET A 39 -8.05 -7.37 -7.73
C MET A 39 -8.88 -8.60 -8.11
N ASN A 40 -8.22 -9.73 -8.31
CA ASN A 40 -8.92 -11.01 -8.45
C ASN A 40 -9.10 -11.61 -7.05
N ILE A 41 -10.26 -11.36 -6.45
CA ILE A 41 -10.60 -11.79 -5.09
C ILE A 41 -11.71 -12.82 -5.16
N GLU A 42 -11.50 -13.97 -4.53
CA GLU A 42 -12.47 -15.05 -4.44
C GLU A 42 -13.05 -15.14 -3.02
N ILE A 43 -14.29 -15.60 -2.88
CA ILE A 43 -14.97 -15.70 -1.60
C ILE A 43 -14.27 -16.66 -0.62
N THR A 44 -13.46 -17.55 -1.14
CA THR A 44 -12.64 -18.50 -0.35
C THR A 44 -11.31 -17.94 0.09
N SER A 45 -10.92 -16.74 -0.38
CA SER A 45 -9.59 -16.18 -0.14
C SER A 45 -9.39 -15.72 1.31
N ASP A 46 -8.27 -16.11 1.89
CA ASP A 46 -7.73 -15.54 3.12
C ASP A 46 -6.82 -14.35 2.74
N ILE A 47 -7.17 -13.16 3.22
CA ILE A 47 -6.51 -11.91 2.83
C ILE A 47 -5.70 -11.32 3.97
N VAL A 48 -4.52 -10.77 3.64
CA VAL A 48 -3.75 -9.88 4.54
C VAL A 48 -3.59 -8.49 3.93
N ASP A 49 -3.86 -7.45 4.72
CA ASP A 49 -3.67 -6.03 4.39
C ASP A 49 -2.50 -5.47 5.22
N PHE A 50 -1.39 -5.23 4.55
CA PHE A 50 -0.16 -4.72 5.15
C PHE A 50 -0.17 -3.19 5.19
N GLY A 51 -0.14 -2.62 6.39
CA GLY A 51 -0.37 -1.21 6.62
C GLY A 51 -1.83 -0.84 6.42
N CYS A 52 -2.73 -1.58 7.08
CA CYS A 52 -4.18 -1.49 6.86
C CYS A 52 -4.81 -0.14 7.22
N GLY A 53 -4.09 0.72 7.97
CA GLY A 53 -4.59 2.02 8.40
C GLY A 53 -5.95 1.91 9.11
N ASP A 54 -6.91 2.71 8.68
CA ASP A 54 -8.28 2.73 9.20
C ASP A 54 -9.16 1.58 8.69
N ALA A 55 -8.59 0.71 7.87
CA ALA A 55 -9.23 -0.45 7.25
C ALA A 55 -10.55 -0.14 6.51
N LEU A 56 -10.64 1.04 5.87
CA LEU A 56 -11.84 1.43 5.11
C LEU A 56 -12.21 0.40 4.03
N ILE A 57 -11.24 -0.32 3.52
CA ILE A 57 -11.42 -1.36 2.47
C ILE A 57 -12.34 -2.51 2.91
N ILE A 58 -12.49 -2.78 4.20
CA ILE A 58 -13.37 -3.86 4.68
C ILE A 58 -14.85 -3.61 4.36
N GLU A 59 -15.25 -2.36 4.08
CA GLU A 59 -16.59 -2.05 3.60
C GLU A 59 -16.93 -2.78 2.28
N TYR A 60 -15.91 -3.09 1.48
CA TYR A 60 -16.04 -3.77 0.20
C TYR A 60 -15.67 -5.27 0.28
N LEU A 61 -14.90 -5.68 1.27
CA LEU A 61 -14.32 -7.03 1.32
C LEU A 61 -15.00 -7.98 2.30
N LYS A 62 -15.60 -7.49 3.39
CA LYS A 62 -16.09 -8.32 4.50
C LYS A 62 -17.07 -9.44 4.08
N ASP A 63 -17.84 -9.22 3.01
CA ASP A 63 -18.87 -10.16 2.55
C ASP A 63 -18.40 -11.00 1.34
N VAL A 64 -17.18 -10.75 0.82
CA VAL A 64 -16.68 -11.38 -0.42
C VAL A 64 -15.35 -12.11 -0.22
N VAL A 65 -14.92 -12.31 1.04
CA VAL A 65 -13.69 -13.04 1.40
C VAL A 65 -13.96 -14.03 2.53
N ASN A 66 -13.14 -15.10 2.62
CA ASN A 66 -13.19 -16.02 3.74
C ASN A 66 -12.74 -15.35 5.03
N SER A 67 -11.57 -14.75 5.02
CA SER A 67 -11.04 -13.98 6.15
C SER A 67 -10.24 -12.76 5.70
N TYR A 68 -10.20 -11.74 6.57
CA TYR A 68 -9.39 -10.55 6.40
C TYR A 68 -8.57 -10.29 7.66
N GLN A 69 -7.27 -10.17 7.49
CA GLN A 69 -6.31 -9.82 8.53
C GLN A 69 -5.64 -8.49 8.19
N GLY A 70 -5.92 -7.43 8.94
CA GLY A 70 -5.18 -6.18 8.83
C GLY A 70 -4.02 -6.12 9.81
N VAL A 71 -2.87 -5.62 9.38
CA VAL A 71 -1.72 -5.34 10.24
C VAL A 71 -1.24 -3.91 10.04
N ASP A 72 -1.04 -3.19 11.14
CA ASP A 72 -0.50 -1.84 11.16
C ASP A 72 0.28 -1.60 12.44
N PHE A 73 1.35 -0.83 12.38
CA PHE A 73 2.16 -0.53 13.56
C PHE A 73 1.57 0.59 14.44
N SER A 74 0.60 1.36 13.93
CA SER A 74 -0.05 2.47 14.63
C SER A 74 -1.24 1.98 15.48
N PRO A 75 -1.18 2.11 16.82
CA PRO A 75 -2.29 1.74 17.69
C PRO A 75 -3.53 2.62 17.44
N GLU A 76 -3.36 3.87 17.00
CA GLU A 76 -4.45 4.78 16.65
C GLU A 76 -5.23 4.26 15.45
N PHE A 77 -4.53 3.85 14.38
CA PHE A 77 -5.17 3.25 13.22
C PHE A 77 -5.89 1.96 13.58
N ILE A 78 -5.26 1.06 14.33
CA ILE A 78 -5.88 -0.20 14.77
C ILE A 78 -7.11 0.05 15.62
N ARG A 79 -7.12 1.09 16.47
CA ARG A 79 -8.30 1.48 17.24
C ARG A 79 -9.46 1.91 16.34
N VAL A 80 -9.18 2.69 15.28
CA VAL A 80 -10.19 3.11 14.29
C VAL A 80 -10.69 1.92 13.49
N ALA A 81 -9.79 1.07 13.01
CA ALA A 81 -10.11 -0.16 12.27
C ALA A 81 -11.04 -1.08 13.07
N ASN A 82 -10.77 -1.29 14.37
CA ASN A 82 -11.64 -2.08 15.25
C ASN A 82 -13.02 -1.45 15.46
N ARG A 83 -13.12 -0.13 15.56
CA ARG A 83 -14.43 0.56 15.60
C ARG A 83 -15.23 0.33 14.33
N ARG A 84 -14.58 0.42 13.16
CA ARG A 84 -15.20 0.15 11.85
C ARG A 84 -15.67 -1.30 11.75
N LYS A 85 -14.84 -2.26 12.16
CA LYS A 85 -15.21 -3.68 12.23
C LYS A 85 -16.49 -3.89 13.04
N MET A 86 -16.56 -3.27 14.22
CA MET A 86 -17.74 -3.38 15.09
C MET A 86 -18.98 -2.77 14.44
N ALA A 87 -18.86 -1.58 13.86
CA ALA A 87 -19.96 -0.89 13.19
C ALA A 87 -20.51 -1.68 11.98
N LEU A 88 -19.64 -2.42 11.29
CA LEU A 88 -19.99 -3.23 10.13
C LEU A 88 -20.37 -4.69 10.50
N HIS A 89 -20.32 -5.06 11.78
CA HIS A 89 -20.54 -6.42 12.24
C HIS A 89 -19.68 -7.49 11.51
N ALA A 90 -18.45 -7.10 11.12
CA ALA A 90 -17.56 -7.92 10.29
C ALA A 90 -16.87 -9.02 11.13
N LYS A 91 -17.46 -10.22 11.19
CA LYS A 91 -17.02 -11.33 12.05
C LYS A 91 -15.73 -12.00 11.56
N ASN A 92 -15.50 -12.01 10.25
CA ASN A 92 -14.35 -12.62 9.57
C ASN A 92 -13.14 -11.67 9.45
N VAL A 93 -13.18 -10.50 10.11
CA VAL A 93 -12.12 -9.49 10.09
C VAL A 93 -11.37 -9.48 11.41
N LYS A 94 -10.03 -9.43 11.35
CA LYS A 94 -9.15 -9.28 12.51
C LYS A 94 -8.12 -8.19 12.26
N PHE A 95 -7.65 -7.56 13.33
CA PHE A 95 -6.57 -6.56 13.26
C PHE A 95 -5.48 -6.86 14.29
N GLN A 96 -4.23 -6.56 13.92
CA GLN A 96 -3.06 -6.74 14.77
C GLN A 96 -2.20 -5.48 14.73
N CYS A 97 -1.85 -4.96 15.92
CA CYS A 97 -0.97 -3.81 16.07
C CYS A 97 0.46 -4.30 16.20
N GLU A 98 1.17 -4.38 15.08
CA GLU A 98 2.51 -4.97 15.03
C GLU A 98 3.27 -4.48 13.79
N SER A 99 4.60 -4.58 13.80
CA SER A 99 5.39 -4.39 12.59
C SER A 99 5.18 -5.56 11.61
N ILE A 100 5.24 -5.30 10.31
CA ILE A 100 5.07 -6.34 9.29
C ILE A 100 6.13 -7.46 9.41
N PRO A 101 7.43 -7.16 9.66
CA PRO A 101 8.43 -8.20 9.89
C PRO A 101 8.15 -9.08 11.11
N ASP A 102 7.64 -8.52 12.22
CA ASP A 102 7.29 -9.31 13.40
C ASP A 102 6.05 -10.18 13.13
N PHE A 103 5.02 -9.59 12.53
CA PHE A 103 3.81 -10.30 12.10
C PHE A 103 4.14 -11.52 11.23
N SER A 104 5.05 -11.39 10.27
CA SER A 104 5.41 -12.46 9.35
C SER A 104 6.00 -13.69 10.03
N ARG A 105 6.66 -13.53 11.20
CA ARG A 105 7.25 -14.65 11.97
C ARG A 105 6.20 -15.66 12.42
N HIS A 106 4.96 -15.20 12.62
CA HIS A 106 3.84 -16.01 13.12
C HIS A 106 2.81 -16.38 12.05
N HIS A 107 2.97 -15.82 10.83
CA HIS A 107 1.97 -15.95 9.76
C HIS A 107 2.57 -16.41 8.42
N LYS A 108 3.59 -17.28 8.47
CA LYS A 108 4.19 -17.83 7.24
C LYS A 108 3.19 -18.68 6.46
N ASN A 109 3.16 -18.49 5.14
CA ASN A 109 2.31 -19.25 4.22
C ASN A 109 0.82 -19.33 4.66
N SER A 110 0.29 -18.23 5.18
CA SER A 110 -1.03 -18.19 5.81
C SER A 110 -2.12 -17.60 4.93
N PHE A 111 -1.76 -16.81 3.91
CA PHE A 111 -2.72 -16.03 3.14
C PHE A 111 -2.64 -16.32 1.64
N ASP A 112 -3.78 -16.28 0.97
CA ASP A 112 -3.88 -16.45 -0.49
C ASP A 112 -3.61 -15.13 -1.21
N ILE A 113 -4.00 -14.01 -0.58
CA ILE A 113 -3.86 -12.67 -1.13
C ILE A 113 -3.25 -11.75 -0.08
N GLY A 114 -2.24 -10.98 -0.49
CA GLY A 114 -1.70 -9.88 0.28
C GLY A 114 -1.76 -8.58 -0.51
N PHE A 115 -1.99 -7.46 0.16
CA PHE A 115 -1.85 -6.17 -0.47
C PHE A 115 -1.23 -5.12 0.46
N ALA A 116 -0.60 -4.13 -0.16
CA ALA A 116 -0.06 -2.95 0.48
C ALA A 116 -0.51 -1.72 -0.32
N LEU A 117 -1.43 -0.96 0.24
CA LEU A 117 -2.08 0.16 -0.44
C LEU A 117 -1.64 1.49 0.18
N ASP A 118 -0.84 2.27 -0.56
CA ASP A 118 -0.24 3.54 -0.10
C ASP A 118 0.61 3.36 1.18
N LEU A 119 1.44 2.33 1.21
CA LEU A 119 2.37 2.05 2.31
C LEU A 119 3.82 2.35 1.92
N SER A 120 4.24 1.95 0.72
CA SER A 120 5.65 1.97 0.33
C SER A 120 6.29 3.35 0.41
N GLU A 121 5.55 4.42 0.13
CA GLU A 121 6.01 5.80 0.17
C GLU A 121 6.35 6.31 1.58
N HIS A 122 5.92 5.61 2.61
CA HIS A 122 6.15 5.94 4.02
C HIS A 122 7.34 5.21 4.65
N VAL A 123 8.08 4.43 3.85
CA VAL A 123 9.16 3.55 4.33
C VAL A 123 10.46 3.85 3.59
N TYR A 124 11.60 3.88 4.30
CA TYR A 124 12.93 3.99 3.69
C TYR A 124 13.31 2.75 2.88
N ASP A 125 14.22 2.89 1.91
CA ASP A 125 14.57 1.81 0.97
C ASP A 125 15.21 0.59 1.65
N ASP A 126 16.03 0.81 2.65
CA ASP A 126 16.68 -0.24 3.44
C ASP A 126 15.69 -1.07 4.27
N GLU A 127 14.65 -0.43 4.81
CA GLU A 127 13.56 -1.13 5.51
C GLU A 127 12.58 -1.78 4.55
N TRP A 128 12.31 -1.12 3.41
CA TRP A 128 11.31 -1.58 2.45
C TRP A 128 11.62 -2.98 1.91
N GLN A 129 12.90 -3.29 1.64
CA GLN A 129 13.28 -4.64 1.21
C GLN A 129 12.92 -5.70 2.26
N ASN A 130 13.20 -5.44 3.54
CA ASN A 130 12.86 -6.37 4.62
C ASN A 130 11.34 -6.56 4.76
N ILE A 131 10.59 -5.47 4.63
CA ILE A 131 9.13 -5.49 4.68
C ILE A 131 8.55 -6.29 3.52
N VAL A 132 9.02 -6.08 2.30
CA VAL A 132 8.54 -6.82 1.11
C VAL A 132 8.86 -8.31 1.23
N THR A 133 10.04 -8.67 1.76
CA THR A 133 10.39 -10.06 2.05
C THR A 133 9.44 -10.68 3.09
N ALA A 134 9.13 -9.94 4.17
CA ALA A 134 8.17 -10.38 5.17
C ALA A 134 6.75 -10.57 4.61
N MET A 135 6.32 -9.67 3.71
CA MET A 135 5.05 -9.81 3.01
C MET A 135 5.01 -11.08 2.14
N HIS A 136 6.10 -11.34 1.40
CA HIS A 136 6.24 -12.56 0.61
C HIS A 136 6.15 -13.82 1.49
N ASP A 137 6.80 -13.82 2.66
CA ASP A 137 6.78 -14.95 3.59
C ASP A 137 5.36 -15.29 4.09
N CYS A 138 4.51 -14.27 4.26
CA CYS A 138 3.13 -14.44 4.72
C CYS A 138 2.23 -15.14 3.69
N LEU A 139 2.54 -15.03 2.40
CA LEU A 139 1.70 -15.62 1.35
C LEU A 139 1.95 -17.13 1.20
N ARG A 140 0.91 -17.87 0.90
CA ARG A 140 1.00 -19.26 0.45
C ARG A 140 1.73 -19.35 -0.89
N PRO A 141 2.38 -20.49 -1.21
CA PRO A 141 2.85 -20.76 -2.58
C PRO A 141 1.72 -20.53 -3.61
N GLY A 142 1.99 -19.79 -4.67
CA GLY A 142 0.98 -19.36 -5.65
C GLY A 142 0.15 -18.14 -5.24
N GLY A 143 0.35 -17.63 -4.03
CA GLY A 143 -0.40 -16.48 -3.49
C GLY A 143 -0.17 -15.20 -4.30
N GLN A 144 -1.20 -14.37 -4.38
CA GLN A 144 -1.23 -13.14 -5.17
C GLN A 144 -0.90 -11.94 -4.28
N PHE A 145 -0.07 -11.03 -4.79
CA PHE A 145 0.26 -9.76 -4.13
C PHE A 145 -0.15 -8.56 -4.98
N TYR A 146 -0.69 -7.54 -4.32
CA TYR A 146 -1.07 -6.25 -4.93
C TYR A 146 -0.39 -5.10 -4.21
N LEU A 147 0.33 -4.27 -4.96
CA LEU A 147 0.93 -3.04 -4.46
C LEU A 147 0.32 -1.83 -5.18
N HIS A 148 -0.14 -0.86 -4.40
CA HIS A 148 -0.57 0.43 -4.92
C HIS A 148 0.19 1.56 -4.25
N THR A 149 0.74 2.52 -5.07
CA THR A 149 1.59 3.60 -4.56
C THR A 149 1.67 4.76 -5.57
N PRO A 150 2.05 5.99 -5.17
CA PRO A 150 2.43 7.04 -6.09
C PRO A 150 3.60 6.63 -6.99
N ASN A 151 3.67 7.21 -8.19
CA ASN A 151 4.78 6.98 -9.11
C ASN A 151 5.77 8.15 -9.09
N ALA A 152 7.02 7.89 -8.72
CA ALA A 152 8.09 8.89 -8.70
C ALA A 152 8.34 9.58 -10.06
N ASP A 153 7.98 8.92 -11.18
CA ASP A 153 8.15 9.50 -12.53
C ASP A 153 7.03 10.48 -12.89
N PHE A 154 5.95 10.55 -12.12
CA PHE A 154 4.88 11.53 -12.33
C PHE A 154 5.39 12.95 -12.13
N LEU A 155 5.02 13.87 -13.03
CA LEU A 155 5.50 15.24 -13.03
C LEU A 155 5.36 15.94 -11.67
N LEU A 156 4.18 15.80 -11.03
CA LEU A 156 3.95 16.44 -9.74
C LEU A 156 4.78 15.81 -8.61
N GLU A 157 5.07 14.52 -8.65
CA GLU A 157 5.96 13.89 -7.68
C GLU A 157 7.42 14.37 -7.88
N LYS A 158 7.87 14.55 -9.13
CA LYS A 158 9.17 15.17 -9.42
C LYS A 158 9.25 16.60 -8.91
N MET A 159 8.20 17.40 -9.11
CA MET A 159 8.16 18.78 -8.60
C MET A 159 8.25 18.80 -7.07
N LYS A 160 7.55 17.90 -6.38
CA LYS A 160 7.60 17.76 -4.91
C LYS A 160 9.00 17.33 -4.42
N GLN A 161 9.66 16.39 -5.12
CA GLN A 161 11.01 15.95 -4.77
C GLN A 161 12.05 17.06 -4.80
N HIS A 162 11.84 18.08 -5.64
CA HIS A 162 12.70 19.24 -5.80
C HIS A 162 12.19 20.49 -5.08
N ASP A 163 11.13 20.39 -4.26
CA ASP A 163 10.46 21.51 -3.59
C ASP A 163 10.07 22.65 -4.57
N PHE A 164 9.79 22.29 -5.82
CA PHE A 164 9.45 23.23 -6.89
C PHE A 164 7.93 23.39 -6.97
N LEU A 165 7.42 24.55 -6.59
CA LEU A 165 6.00 24.95 -6.55
C LEU A 165 5.10 24.14 -5.61
N ILE A 166 5.42 22.89 -5.31
CA ILE A 166 4.61 22.01 -4.45
C ILE A 166 5.55 21.33 -3.45
N LYS A 167 5.25 21.45 -2.16
CA LYS A 167 6.02 20.76 -1.12
C LYS A 167 5.60 19.29 -1.00
N GLN A 168 6.59 18.44 -0.71
CA GLN A 168 6.33 17.04 -0.40
C GLN A 168 5.58 16.92 0.93
N PHE A 169 4.70 15.92 1.04
CA PHE A 169 4.12 15.55 2.31
C PHE A 169 5.23 15.04 3.25
N PRO A 170 5.27 15.49 4.51
CA PRO A 170 6.29 15.05 5.46
C PRO A 170 6.35 13.52 5.62
N GLU A 171 5.20 12.87 5.50
CA GLU A 171 5.02 11.44 5.65
C GLU A 171 5.50 10.64 4.43
N HIS A 172 5.61 11.27 3.24
CA HIS A 172 6.13 10.63 2.04
C HIS A 172 7.66 10.67 2.03
N ILE A 173 8.26 9.65 2.61
CA ILE A 173 9.71 9.57 2.84
C ILE A 173 10.43 9.16 1.55
N SER A 174 9.91 8.15 0.83
CA SER A 174 10.55 7.54 -0.33
C SER A 174 9.52 7.11 -1.38
N VAL A 175 9.18 8.01 -2.30
CA VAL A 175 8.33 7.67 -3.45
C VAL A 175 9.18 6.99 -4.51
N ARG A 176 8.76 5.81 -4.97
CA ARG A 176 9.48 4.96 -5.92
C ARG A 176 8.79 4.90 -7.27
N ASN A 177 9.55 4.67 -8.33
CA ASN A 177 8.99 4.43 -9.66
C ASN A 177 8.70 2.93 -9.89
N ALA A 178 8.15 2.60 -11.06
CA ALA A 178 7.82 1.24 -11.45
C ALA A 178 9.02 0.29 -11.37
N LYS A 179 10.18 0.71 -11.90
CA LYS A 179 11.41 -0.09 -11.94
C LYS A 179 11.90 -0.43 -10.53
N SER A 180 11.94 0.56 -9.63
CA SER A 180 12.38 0.35 -8.25
C SER A 180 11.44 -0.59 -7.50
N ASN A 181 10.11 -0.39 -7.59
CA ASN A 181 9.16 -1.28 -6.92
C ASN A 181 9.25 -2.72 -7.46
N SER A 182 9.35 -2.90 -8.79
CA SER A 182 9.53 -4.23 -9.38
C SER A 182 10.83 -4.91 -8.94
N HIS A 183 11.90 -4.13 -8.79
CA HIS A 183 13.17 -4.66 -8.28
C HIS A 183 13.04 -5.19 -6.84
N PHE A 184 12.45 -4.42 -5.92
CA PHE A 184 12.23 -4.85 -4.54
C PHE A 184 11.37 -6.14 -4.46
N LEU A 185 10.31 -6.22 -5.26
CA LEU A 185 9.47 -7.41 -5.35
C LEU A 185 10.25 -8.62 -5.88
N SER A 186 11.03 -8.44 -6.94
CA SER A 186 11.83 -9.52 -7.52
C SER A 186 12.92 -10.03 -6.56
N VAL A 187 13.61 -9.13 -5.85
CA VAL A 187 14.60 -9.50 -4.83
C VAL A 187 13.97 -10.26 -3.65
N ALA A 188 12.73 -9.94 -3.31
CA ALA A 188 11.98 -10.68 -2.28
C ALA A 188 11.47 -12.05 -2.74
N GLY A 189 11.63 -12.42 -4.02
CA GLY A 189 11.22 -13.71 -4.55
C GLY A 189 9.85 -13.71 -5.25
N PHE A 190 9.23 -12.56 -5.46
CA PHE A 190 8.01 -12.48 -6.26
C PHE A 190 8.30 -12.64 -7.75
N GLU A 191 7.40 -13.32 -8.45
CA GLU A 191 7.42 -13.54 -9.90
C GLU A 191 6.16 -12.96 -10.57
N ASN A 192 6.11 -13.01 -11.90
CA ASN A 192 4.97 -12.52 -12.70
C ASN A 192 4.56 -11.08 -12.35
N ILE A 193 5.57 -10.22 -12.18
CA ILE A 193 5.40 -8.83 -11.79
C ILE A 193 4.84 -8.04 -12.99
N ASP A 194 3.58 -7.60 -12.90
CA ASP A 194 2.91 -6.76 -13.89
C ASP A 194 2.64 -5.37 -13.32
N VAL A 195 2.97 -4.33 -14.07
CA VAL A 195 2.84 -2.94 -13.65
C VAL A 195 1.80 -2.22 -14.51
N LYS A 196 0.74 -1.77 -13.88
CA LYS A 196 -0.28 -0.92 -14.52
C LYS A 196 -0.20 0.50 -13.99
N PHE A 197 -0.18 1.46 -14.91
CA PHE A 197 -0.29 2.87 -14.57
C PHE A 197 -1.75 3.26 -14.49
N ILE A 198 -2.18 3.74 -13.34
CA ILE A 198 -3.57 4.14 -13.12
C ILE A 198 -3.70 5.63 -12.85
N PRO A 199 -4.88 6.22 -13.13
CA PRO A 199 -5.10 7.65 -12.96
C PRO A 199 -5.03 8.07 -11.49
N HIS A 200 -4.80 9.36 -11.26
CA HIS A 200 -4.98 9.98 -9.96
C HIS A 200 -6.48 9.97 -9.57
N TYR A 201 -6.80 10.11 -8.28
CA TYR A 201 -8.18 10.02 -7.78
C TYR A 201 -8.97 11.32 -7.85
N ASN A 202 -8.29 12.46 -7.97
CA ASN A 202 -8.90 13.79 -8.03
C ASN A 202 -8.98 14.30 -9.46
N ILE A 203 -9.16 15.62 -9.62
CA ILE A 203 -9.24 16.30 -10.94
C ILE A 203 -8.07 15.97 -11.88
N LEU A 204 -6.90 15.62 -11.32
CA LEU A 204 -5.73 15.19 -12.10
C LEU A 204 -5.96 13.89 -12.88
N ARG A 205 -7.05 13.17 -12.61
CA ARG A 205 -7.49 12.03 -13.44
C ARG A 205 -7.62 12.41 -14.91
N GLY A 206 -8.01 13.65 -15.20
CA GLY A 206 -8.10 14.18 -16.56
C GLY A 206 -6.78 14.22 -17.34
N LEU A 207 -5.64 14.16 -16.65
CA LEU A 207 -4.31 14.12 -17.28
C LEU A 207 -3.91 12.69 -17.69
N HIS A 208 -4.58 11.67 -17.21
CA HIS A 208 -4.20 10.28 -17.46
C HIS A 208 -4.18 9.88 -18.95
N PRO A 209 -5.06 10.34 -19.84
CA PRO A 209 -4.97 10.05 -21.27
C PRO A 209 -3.62 10.44 -21.87
N MET A 210 -2.98 11.50 -21.35
CA MET A 210 -1.64 11.94 -21.77
C MET A 210 -0.54 10.94 -21.44
N SER A 211 -0.78 9.99 -20.54
CA SER A 211 0.16 8.91 -20.19
C SER A 211 0.50 8.01 -21.39
N LYS A 212 -0.31 8.03 -22.44
CA LYS A 212 -0.13 7.26 -23.69
C LYS A 212 0.71 7.99 -24.72
N LEU A 213 1.05 9.26 -24.50
CA LEU A 213 1.84 10.05 -25.45
C LEU A 213 3.28 9.54 -25.53
N PRO A 214 3.85 9.41 -26.75
CA PRO A 214 5.27 9.06 -26.89
C PRO A 214 6.16 10.12 -26.23
N LEU A 215 7.30 9.70 -25.71
CA LEU A 215 8.35 10.51 -25.06
C LEU A 215 7.94 11.18 -23.74
N ILE A 216 6.77 11.81 -23.65
CA ILE A 216 6.34 12.56 -22.46
C ILE A 216 5.33 11.82 -21.59
N GLY A 217 4.74 10.74 -22.07
CA GLY A 217 3.67 10.00 -21.37
C GLY A 217 4.04 9.58 -19.94
N LYS A 218 5.30 9.24 -19.68
CA LYS A 218 5.77 8.85 -18.34
C LYS A 218 5.51 9.92 -17.28
N PHE A 219 5.49 11.19 -17.65
CA PHE A 219 5.23 12.31 -16.73
C PHE A 219 3.76 12.43 -16.32
N PHE A 220 2.86 11.70 -16.96
CA PHE A 220 1.43 11.66 -16.68
C PHE A 220 0.95 10.34 -16.06
N GLN A 221 1.87 9.43 -15.76
CA GLN A 221 1.62 8.15 -15.10
C GLN A 221 1.61 8.35 -13.58
N ALA A 222 0.45 8.75 -13.04
CA ALA A 222 0.35 9.26 -11.67
C ALA A 222 0.54 8.21 -10.58
N ARG A 223 0.00 7.02 -10.78
CA ARG A 223 -0.03 5.96 -9.78
C ARG A 223 0.34 4.60 -10.37
N LEU A 224 0.94 3.77 -9.54
CA LEU A 224 1.28 2.38 -9.85
C LEU A 224 0.26 1.45 -9.19
N PHE A 225 -0.22 0.47 -9.95
CA PHE A 225 -0.89 -0.71 -9.46
C PHE A 225 -0.09 -1.91 -9.97
N ILE A 226 0.58 -2.59 -9.06
CA ILE A 226 1.50 -3.69 -9.37
C ILE A 226 0.91 -4.98 -8.85
N THR A 227 0.88 -6.00 -9.69
CA THR A 227 0.52 -7.36 -9.31
C THR A 227 1.74 -8.25 -9.36
N ALA A 228 1.86 -9.17 -8.42
CA ALA A 228 2.95 -10.13 -8.37
C ALA A 228 2.46 -11.45 -7.75
N LYS A 229 3.19 -12.54 -7.95
CA LYS A 229 2.86 -13.85 -7.37
C LYS A 229 4.03 -14.40 -6.58
N LYS A 230 3.72 -15.09 -5.48
CA LYS A 230 4.67 -15.98 -4.84
C LYS A 230 4.79 -17.27 -5.68
N PRO A 231 5.99 -17.77 -5.99
CA PRO A 231 6.17 -19.05 -6.68
C PRO A 231 5.43 -20.20 -5.99
N ILE A 232 5.13 -21.25 -6.75
CA ILE A 232 4.47 -22.47 -6.21
C ILE A 232 5.49 -23.40 -5.54
N ASN A 233 6.79 -23.20 -5.82
CA ASN A 233 7.90 -24.07 -5.36
C ASN A 233 8.38 -23.70 -3.97
#